data_24b670c05f1d933821ef644f65079073
#
_entry.id   24b670c05f1d933821ef644f65079073
#
_cell.length_a   1.000
_cell.length_b   1.000
_cell.length_c   1.000
_cell.angle_alpha   90.00
_cell.angle_beta   90.00
_cell.angle_gamma   90.00
#
_symmetry.space_group_name_H-M   'P 1'
#
loop_
_entity.id
_entity.type
_entity.pdbx_description
1 polymer ?
#
loop_
_entity_poly.entity_id
_entity_poly.type
_entity_poly.pdbx_seq_one_letter_code
_entity_poly.pdbx_strand_id
1 'polypeptide(L)'
;MDDKTLLERAARAAGYASFDWLSADHWMNVYTHEGRQSAWTPLTDDGDEARLEGALCFNVTWGMASVTVDMSTERYNDHNGDKQKARRYAGVRAAAAIWSAHD
;
A
#
# COMPACT_ATOMS: atom_id res chain seq x y z
N MET A 1 -7.06 2.61 -11.69
CA MET A 1 -7.27 1.55 -10.68
C MET A 1 -7.72 2.22 -9.40
N ASP A 2 -8.83 1.77 -8.84
CA ASP A 2 -9.36 2.38 -7.62
C ASP A 2 -8.58 1.91 -6.37
N ASP A 3 -8.83 2.58 -5.25
CA ASP A 3 -8.12 2.29 -4.02
C ASP A 3 -8.35 0.87 -3.53
N LYS A 4 -9.58 0.36 -3.71
CA LYS A 4 -9.91 -1.01 -3.30
C LYS A 4 -9.07 -2.04 -4.06
N THR A 5 -8.99 -1.91 -5.38
CA THR A 5 -8.18 -2.81 -6.21
C THR A 5 -6.70 -2.70 -5.88
N LEU A 6 -6.20 -1.47 -5.65
CA LEU A 6 -4.82 -1.25 -5.24
C LEU A 6 -4.51 -1.97 -3.94
N LEU A 7 -5.38 -1.85 -2.93
CA LEU A 7 -5.19 -2.48 -1.63
C LEU A 7 -5.22 -4.01 -1.74
N GLU A 8 -6.14 -4.56 -2.52
CA GLU A 8 -6.22 -6.00 -2.71
C GLU A 8 -4.95 -6.56 -3.36
N ARG A 9 -4.46 -5.89 -4.39
CA ARG A 9 -3.22 -6.30 -5.06
C ARG A 9 -2.00 -6.14 -4.15
N ALA A 10 -1.95 -5.06 -3.38
CA ALA A 10 -0.85 -4.84 -2.43
C ALA A 10 -0.85 -5.90 -1.32
N ALA A 11 -2.03 -6.30 -0.82
CA ALA A 11 -2.12 -7.34 0.18
C ALA A 11 -1.57 -8.67 -0.34
N ARG A 12 -1.89 -9.02 -1.58
CA ARG A 12 -1.36 -10.23 -2.21
C ARG A 12 0.16 -10.15 -2.39
N ALA A 13 0.66 -9.00 -2.83
CA ALA A 13 2.10 -8.79 -3.00
C ALA A 13 2.83 -8.90 -1.66
N ALA A 14 2.21 -8.44 -0.57
CA ALA A 14 2.78 -8.54 0.78
C ALA A 14 2.78 -9.96 1.33
N GLY A 15 2.13 -10.90 0.65
CA GLY A 15 2.15 -12.31 1.04
C GLY A 15 1.00 -12.75 1.94
N TYR A 16 -0.03 -11.93 2.09
CA TYR A 16 -1.21 -12.36 2.85
C TYR A 16 -2.00 -13.43 2.09
N ALA A 17 -2.50 -14.42 2.84
CA ALA A 17 -3.22 -15.55 2.26
C ALA A 17 -4.60 -15.15 1.75
N SER A 18 -5.29 -14.25 2.47
CA SER A 18 -6.62 -13.79 2.11
C SER A 18 -6.93 -12.46 2.78
N PHE A 19 -8.04 -11.86 2.39
CA PHE A 19 -8.51 -10.61 2.98
C PHE A 19 -10.04 -10.55 2.93
N ASP A 20 -10.62 -9.74 3.85
CA ASP A 20 -12.06 -9.46 3.90
C ASP A 20 -12.29 -7.97 4.05
N TRP A 21 -13.31 -7.45 3.38
CA TRP A 21 -13.75 -6.07 3.56
C TRP A 21 -14.82 -6.02 4.66
N LEU A 22 -14.58 -5.17 5.68
CA LEU A 22 -15.46 -5.06 6.84
C LEU A 22 -16.53 -4.00 6.69
N SER A 23 -16.28 -3.00 5.88
CA SER A 23 -17.29 -2.01 5.53
C SER A 23 -16.92 -1.43 4.18
N ALA A 24 -17.90 -0.90 3.47
CA ALA A 24 -17.80 -0.48 2.07
C ALA A 24 -16.51 0.32 1.82
N ASP A 25 -15.44 -0.35 1.44
CA ASP A 25 -14.17 0.20 0.97
C ASP A 25 -13.30 0.92 2.03
N HIS A 26 -13.68 0.86 3.33
CA HIS A 26 -12.95 1.61 4.37
C HIS A 26 -12.03 0.76 5.21
N TRP A 27 -12.40 -0.49 5.50
CA TRP A 27 -11.64 -1.36 6.40
C TRP A 27 -11.42 -2.71 5.77
N MET A 28 -10.18 -3.15 5.82
CA MET A 28 -9.80 -4.48 5.34
C MET A 28 -9.12 -5.25 6.46
N ASN A 29 -9.53 -6.49 6.67
CA ASN A 29 -8.74 -7.44 7.45
C ASN A 29 -7.91 -8.27 6.48
N VAL A 30 -6.69 -8.56 6.87
CA VAL A 30 -5.80 -9.47 6.15
C VAL A 30 -5.50 -10.67 7.04
N TYR A 31 -5.26 -11.82 6.41
CA TYR A 31 -5.02 -13.08 7.10
C TYR A 31 -3.68 -13.65 6.63
N THR A 32 -2.83 -14.02 7.58
CA THR A 32 -1.60 -14.75 7.26
C THR A 32 -1.91 -16.19 6.89
N HIS A 33 -0.91 -16.93 6.38
CA HIS A 33 -1.07 -18.34 6.08
C HIS A 33 -1.31 -19.18 7.33
N GLU A 34 -0.92 -18.69 8.52
CA GLU A 34 -1.19 -19.31 9.80
C GLU A 34 -2.57 -18.95 10.36
N GLY A 35 -3.33 -18.13 9.65
CA GLY A 35 -4.67 -17.73 10.05
C GLY A 35 -4.74 -16.53 10.98
N ARG A 36 -3.65 -15.81 11.19
CA ARG A 36 -3.65 -14.58 11.99
C ARG A 36 -4.37 -13.49 11.24
N GLN A 37 -5.27 -12.81 11.94
CA GLN A 37 -6.04 -11.70 11.41
C GLN A 37 -5.50 -10.38 11.94
N SER A 38 -5.42 -9.37 11.07
CA SER A 38 -5.14 -8.00 11.50
C SER A 38 -5.84 -7.00 10.58
N ALA A 39 -6.23 -5.85 11.15
CA ALA A 39 -6.70 -4.72 10.36
C ALA A 39 -5.53 -4.17 9.55
N TRP A 40 -5.80 -3.76 8.30
CA TRP A 40 -4.74 -3.33 7.41
C TRP A 40 -5.24 -2.20 6.51
N THR A 41 -4.68 -1.01 6.69
CA THR A 41 -5.12 0.20 5.97
C THR A 41 -3.91 1.04 5.56
N PRO A 42 -3.01 0.53 4.67
CA PRO A 42 -1.76 1.23 4.36
C PRO A 42 -1.95 2.55 3.62
N LEU A 43 -3.12 2.83 3.05
CA LEU A 43 -3.38 4.14 2.44
C LEU A 43 -3.66 5.23 3.48
N THR A 44 -4.04 4.87 4.70
CA THR A 44 -4.37 5.82 5.76
C THR A 44 -3.52 5.66 7.03
N ASP A 45 -2.78 4.57 7.15
CA ASP A 45 -1.96 4.27 8.33
C ASP A 45 -0.50 4.16 7.94
N ASP A 46 0.34 5.09 8.46
CA ASP A 46 1.76 5.12 8.15
C ASP A 46 2.49 3.86 8.61
N GLY A 47 2.08 3.29 9.74
CA GLY A 47 2.68 2.06 10.25
C GLY A 47 2.42 0.86 9.34
N ASP A 48 1.19 0.72 8.84
CA ASP A 48 0.85 -0.36 7.90
C ASP A 48 1.62 -0.20 6.59
N GLU A 49 1.76 1.03 6.10
CA GLU A 49 2.51 1.30 4.87
C GLU A 49 4.00 1.06 5.08
N ALA A 50 4.55 1.46 6.22
CA ALA A 50 5.96 1.22 6.54
C ALA A 50 6.27 -0.30 6.63
N ARG A 51 5.38 -1.07 7.21
CA ARG A 51 5.53 -2.54 7.23
C ARG A 51 5.47 -3.15 5.83
N LEU A 52 4.63 -2.60 4.96
CA LEU A 52 4.54 -3.02 3.57
C LEU A 52 5.88 -2.76 2.85
N GLU A 53 6.46 -1.55 3.02
CA GLU A 53 7.77 -1.22 2.46
C GLU A 53 8.85 -2.19 2.95
N GLY A 54 8.86 -2.47 4.25
CA GLY A 54 9.83 -3.38 4.84
C GLY A 54 9.67 -4.80 4.35
N ALA A 55 8.45 -5.30 4.24
CA ALA A 55 8.16 -6.65 3.75
C ALA A 55 8.63 -6.86 2.31
N LEU A 56 8.55 -5.82 1.47
CA LEU A 56 8.90 -5.89 0.06
C LEU A 56 10.28 -5.29 -0.23
N CYS A 57 10.99 -4.84 0.79
CA CYS A 57 12.33 -4.25 0.68
C CYS A 57 12.35 -3.03 -0.26
N PHE A 58 11.34 -2.17 -0.18
CA PHE A 58 11.26 -0.97 -1.00
C PHE A 58 12.20 0.12 -0.53
N ASN A 59 12.76 0.87 -1.48
CA ASN A 59 13.49 2.11 -1.22
C ASN A 59 12.54 3.29 -1.30
N VAL A 60 12.71 4.26 -0.40
CA VAL A 60 11.94 5.50 -0.41
C VAL A 60 12.87 6.67 -0.68
N THR A 61 12.54 7.46 -1.70
CA THR A 61 13.31 8.65 -2.06
C THR A 61 12.41 9.88 -1.99
N TRP A 62 12.76 10.82 -1.11
CA TRP A 62 12.03 12.07 -0.95
C TRP A 62 12.60 13.14 -1.87
N GLY A 63 11.74 13.75 -2.68
CA GLY A 63 12.09 14.91 -3.50
C GLY A 63 11.39 16.15 -3.01
N MET A 64 11.63 17.27 -3.68
CA MET A 64 11.00 18.54 -3.32
C MET A 64 9.51 18.61 -3.64
N ALA A 65 9.09 17.96 -4.72
CA ALA A 65 7.71 18.01 -5.21
C ALA A 65 7.03 16.63 -5.21
N SER A 66 7.75 15.56 -4.92
CA SER A 66 7.24 14.21 -5.00
C SER A 66 8.04 13.26 -4.11
N VAL A 67 7.46 12.10 -3.83
CA VAL A 67 8.15 10.99 -3.18
C VAL A 67 8.08 9.77 -4.10
N THR A 68 9.16 9.00 -4.14
CA THR A 68 9.23 7.76 -4.90
C THR A 68 9.43 6.59 -3.94
N VAL A 69 8.55 5.61 -4.04
CA VAL A 69 8.70 4.34 -3.33
C VAL A 69 8.92 3.27 -4.39
N ASP A 70 10.11 2.71 -4.41
CA ASP A 70 10.57 1.78 -5.44
C ASP A 70 10.43 2.42 -6.83
N MET A 71 9.47 1.97 -7.66
CA MET A 71 9.26 2.49 -9.01
C MET A 71 8.05 3.43 -9.11
N SER A 72 7.36 3.71 -8.02
CA SER A 72 6.13 4.51 -8.02
C SER A 72 6.38 5.88 -7.42
N THR A 73 6.04 6.92 -8.17
CA THR A 73 6.20 8.31 -7.76
C THR A 73 4.84 8.96 -7.58
N GLU A 74 4.67 9.67 -6.44
CA GLU A 74 3.46 10.44 -6.15
C GLU A 74 3.84 11.89 -5.89
N ARG A 75 3.14 12.81 -6.54
CA ARG A 75 3.34 14.24 -6.37
C ARG A 75 2.58 14.71 -5.13
N TYR A 76 3.23 15.57 -4.33
CA TYR A 76 2.59 16.10 -3.12
C TYR A 76 1.32 16.89 -3.44
N ASN A 77 1.31 17.62 -4.56
CA ASN A 77 0.15 18.41 -4.96
C ASN A 77 -1.07 17.56 -5.27
N ASP A 78 -0.89 16.31 -5.68
CA ASP A 78 -2.00 15.40 -5.94
C ASP A 78 -2.65 14.92 -4.63
N HIS A 79 -2.03 15.21 -3.49
CA HIS A 79 -2.50 14.88 -2.16
C HIS A 79 -2.62 16.12 -1.27
N ASN A 80 -2.93 17.28 -1.87
CA ASN A 80 -3.08 18.56 -1.16
C ASN A 80 -1.83 18.95 -0.36
N GLY A 81 -0.65 18.58 -0.82
CA GLY A 81 0.61 18.86 -0.15
C GLY A 81 0.94 17.90 1.00
N ASP A 82 0.12 16.88 1.24
CA ASP A 82 0.36 15.91 2.32
C ASP A 82 1.41 14.89 1.87
N LYS A 83 2.63 15.07 2.35
CA LYS A 83 3.77 14.23 1.97
C LYS A 83 3.63 12.78 2.46
N GLN A 84 3.07 12.58 3.65
CA GLN A 84 2.88 11.23 4.19
C GLN A 84 1.82 10.47 3.41
N LYS A 85 0.74 11.15 3.03
CA LYS A 85 -0.28 10.55 2.18
C LYS A 85 0.29 10.17 0.81
N ALA A 86 1.12 11.04 0.22
CA ALA A 86 1.80 10.73 -1.05
C ALA A 86 2.68 9.50 -0.91
N ARG A 87 3.43 9.37 0.19
CA ARG A 87 4.25 8.18 0.46
C ARG A 87 3.41 6.93 0.57
N ARG A 88 2.29 6.99 1.32
CA ARG A 88 1.42 5.81 1.47
C ARG A 88 0.87 5.34 0.11
N TYR A 89 0.42 6.27 -0.71
CA TYR A 89 -0.07 5.93 -2.05
C TYR A 89 1.04 5.36 -2.93
N ALA A 90 2.23 5.97 -2.91
CA ALA A 90 3.36 5.47 -3.69
C ALA A 90 3.73 4.04 -3.28
N GLY A 91 3.76 3.75 -1.97
CA GLY A 91 4.07 2.42 -1.46
C GLY A 91 3.03 1.37 -1.87
N VAL A 92 1.76 1.71 -1.73
CA VAL A 92 0.67 0.80 -2.11
C VAL A 92 0.65 0.56 -3.62
N ARG A 93 0.89 1.60 -4.45
CA ARG A 93 0.96 1.44 -5.90
C ARG A 93 2.15 0.58 -6.31
N ALA A 94 3.30 0.76 -5.65
CA ALA A 94 4.48 -0.06 -5.92
C ALA A 94 4.20 -1.53 -5.61
N ALA A 95 3.56 -1.82 -4.49
CA ALA A 95 3.18 -3.18 -4.10
C ALA A 95 2.17 -3.78 -5.08
N ALA A 96 1.14 -3.01 -5.44
CA ALA A 96 0.12 -3.45 -6.38
C ALA A 96 0.73 -3.78 -7.76
N ALA A 97 1.74 -3.02 -8.19
CA ALA A 97 2.41 -3.24 -9.46
C ALA A 97 3.17 -4.57 -9.48
N ILE A 98 3.74 -4.99 -8.35
CA ILE A 98 4.39 -6.31 -8.25
C ILE A 98 3.37 -7.41 -8.53
N TRP A 99 2.20 -7.34 -7.91
CA TRP A 99 1.17 -8.37 -8.14
C TRP A 99 0.66 -8.34 -9.57
N SER A 100 0.47 -7.15 -10.14
CA SER A 100 0.00 -7.01 -11.53
C SER A 100 0.97 -7.62 -12.53
N ALA A 101 2.27 -7.63 -12.23
CA ALA A 101 3.28 -8.22 -13.10
C ALA A 101 3.19 -9.76 -13.16
N HIS A 102 2.49 -10.38 -12.22
CA HIS A 102 2.29 -11.83 -12.17
C HIS A 102 0.96 -12.28 -12.79
N ASP A 103 0.10 -11.32 -13.12
CA ASP A 103 -1.14 -11.60 -13.81
C ASP A 103 -0.86 -11.81 -15.32
#